data_44d1f16c81a42d8b6a51f947abc313fb
#
_entry.id   44d1f16c81a42d8b6a51f947abc313fb
#
_cell.length_a   1.000
_cell.length_b   1.000
_cell.length_c   1.000
_cell.angle_alpha   90.00
_cell.angle_beta   90.00
_cell.angle_gamma   90.00
#
_symmetry.space_group_name_H-M   'P 1'
#
loop_
_entity.id
_entity.type
_entity.pdbx_description
1 polymer ?
#
loop_
_entity_poly.entity_id
_entity_poly.type
_entity_poly.pdbx_seq_one_letter_code
_entity_poly.pdbx_strand_id
1 'polypeptide(L)'
;MSTQYETQGYTINNAGRRLVVDPITRIEGHMRCEVNINDQNVITNAVSCGTMFRGLEIILQGRDPRDAWAFVERICGVCTGVHALASVYAIEDAIGIKVPDNANIIRNIMLATLWCHDHLVHFYQLAGMDWIDVLDALKADPRKTSELAQSLSSWPKSSPGYFFDVQNRLKKFVEGGQLGIFRNGYWGHPQYKLPPEANLMGFAHYLCLLYTSDAADE
;
A
#
# COMPACT_ATOMS: atom_id res chain seq x y z
N MET A 1 30.04 -4.10 -20.04
CA MET A 1 29.40 -3.11 -20.92
C MET A 1 28.50 -2.26 -20.04
N SER A 2 28.78 -0.97 -19.86
CA SER A 2 27.90 -0.06 -19.11
C SER A 2 26.77 0.35 -20.04
N THR A 3 25.55 -0.05 -19.70
CA THR A 3 24.35 0.49 -20.36
C THR A 3 24.14 1.91 -19.87
N GLN A 4 24.35 2.90 -20.74
CA GLN A 4 23.94 4.28 -20.49
C GLN A 4 22.41 4.36 -20.59
N TYR A 5 21.75 4.79 -19.51
CA TYR A 5 20.35 5.17 -19.54
C TYR A 5 20.28 6.68 -19.39
N GLU A 6 19.86 7.35 -20.46
CA GLU A 6 19.48 8.76 -20.41
C GLU A 6 17.96 8.83 -20.18
N THR A 7 17.54 9.37 -19.06
CA THR A 7 16.15 9.73 -18.80
C THR A 7 16.11 11.21 -18.44
N GLN A 8 15.52 12.05 -19.30
CA GLN A 8 15.27 13.48 -19.07
C GLN A 8 16.52 14.30 -18.66
N GLY A 9 17.68 14.01 -19.24
CA GLY A 9 18.91 14.70 -18.94
C GLY A 9 19.69 14.18 -17.72
N TYR A 10 19.27 13.09 -17.12
CA TYR A 10 20.02 12.40 -16.07
C TYR A 10 20.85 11.26 -16.66
N THR A 11 22.15 11.31 -16.45
CA THR A 11 23.07 10.22 -16.81
C THR A 11 23.32 9.36 -15.59
N ILE A 12 22.88 8.08 -15.62
CA ILE A 12 23.10 7.12 -14.51
C ILE A 12 24.51 6.49 -14.61
N ASN A 13 25.46 7.17 -15.18
CA ASN A 13 26.83 6.67 -15.37
C ASN A 13 27.79 7.28 -14.35
N ASN A 14 27.51 7.10 -13.06
CA ASN A 14 28.47 7.48 -12.04
C ASN A 14 29.36 6.30 -11.67
N ALA A 15 30.63 6.60 -11.39
CA ALA A 15 31.54 5.59 -10.83
C ALA A 15 30.96 5.00 -9.54
N GLY A 16 31.09 3.70 -9.37
CA GLY A 16 30.60 2.99 -8.21
C GLY A 16 29.75 1.77 -8.55
N ARG A 17 29.18 1.17 -7.55
CA ARG A 17 28.29 0.01 -7.69
C ARG A 17 26.86 0.47 -7.93
N ARG A 18 26.25 -0.01 -9.01
CA ARG A 18 24.81 0.15 -9.28
C ARG A 18 24.01 -0.88 -8.51
N LEU A 19 23.04 -0.43 -7.73
CA LEU A 19 22.04 -1.26 -7.06
C LEU A 19 20.66 -0.95 -7.65
N VAL A 20 19.92 -1.99 -8.01
CA VAL A 20 18.56 -1.88 -8.55
C VAL A 20 17.62 -2.61 -7.59
N VAL A 21 16.56 -1.93 -7.18
CA VAL A 21 15.44 -2.51 -6.44
C VAL A 21 14.21 -2.47 -7.34
N ASP A 22 13.76 -3.64 -7.79
CA ASP A 22 12.66 -3.78 -8.74
C ASP A 22 11.92 -5.11 -8.48
N PRO A 23 10.66 -5.07 -8.13
CA PRO A 23 9.85 -3.89 -7.81
C PRO A 23 10.12 -3.34 -6.40
N ILE A 24 9.76 -2.08 -6.17
CA ILE A 24 9.61 -1.55 -4.82
C ILE A 24 8.35 -2.18 -4.21
N THR A 25 8.46 -2.69 -2.99
CA THR A 25 7.35 -3.30 -2.25
C THR A 25 6.61 -2.27 -1.38
N ARG A 26 5.44 -2.64 -0.86
CA ARG A 26 4.60 -1.83 0.05
C ARG A 26 4.09 -0.53 -0.58
N ILE A 27 3.96 -0.52 -1.90
CA ILE A 27 3.37 0.58 -2.67
C ILE A 27 2.31 0.04 -3.61
N GLU A 28 1.43 0.91 -4.08
CA GLU A 28 0.54 0.63 -5.21
C GLU A 28 1.14 1.20 -6.50
N GLY A 29 1.01 0.41 -7.58
CA GLY A 29 1.65 0.64 -8.85
C GLY A 29 3.06 0.02 -8.93
N HIS A 30 3.65 0.05 -10.11
CA HIS A 30 4.95 -0.55 -10.35
C HIS A 30 6.04 0.52 -10.35
N MET A 31 6.95 0.42 -9.40
CA MET A 31 8.08 1.34 -9.28
C MET A 31 9.39 0.57 -9.15
N ARG A 32 10.40 1.08 -9.82
CA ARG A 32 11.80 0.66 -9.71
C ARG A 32 12.63 1.82 -9.15
N CYS A 33 13.54 1.52 -8.26
CA CYS A 33 14.52 2.45 -7.77
C CYS A 33 15.93 1.96 -8.14
N GLU A 34 16.74 2.85 -8.67
CA GLU A 34 18.15 2.58 -8.98
C GLU A 34 19.03 3.58 -8.24
N VAL A 35 20.08 3.10 -7.63
CA VAL A 35 21.06 3.95 -6.95
C VAL A 35 22.48 3.58 -7.35
N ASN A 36 23.36 4.57 -7.39
CA ASN A 36 24.80 4.38 -7.47
C ASN A 36 25.42 4.59 -6.09
N ILE A 37 26.22 3.64 -5.66
CA ILE A 37 26.88 3.65 -4.34
C ILE A 37 28.40 3.68 -4.57
N ASN A 38 29.08 4.67 -3.99
CA ASN A 38 30.53 4.75 -4.03
C ASN A 38 31.22 3.75 -3.07
N ASP A 39 32.55 3.74 -3.09
CA ASP A 39 33.37 2.84 -2.26
C ASP A 39 33.23 3.11 -0.75
N GLN A 40 32.72 4.27 -0.36
CA GLN A 40 32.41 4.65 1.02
C GLN A 40 30.98 4.27 1.44
N ASN A 41 30.23 3.51 0.61
CA ASN A 41 28.82 3.16 0.82
C ASN A 41 27.87 4.38 0.85
N VAL A 42 28.23 5.47 0.21
CA VAL A 42 27.38 6.66 0.06
C VAL A 42 26.65 6.58 -1.27
N ILE A 43 25.34 6.86 -1.24
CA ILE A 43 24.54 6.99 -2.46
C ILE A 43 24.93 8.31 -3.14
N THR A 44 25.49 8.21 -4.34
CA THR A 44 25.93 9.36 -5.13
C THR A 44 24.90 9.81 -6.16
N ASN A 45 24.00 8.90 -6.56
CA ASN A 45 22.90 9.18 -7.46
C ASN A 45 21.74 8.22 -7.20
N ALA A 46 20.51 8.69 -7.41
CA ALA A 46 19.30 7.89 -7.30
C ALA A 46 18.28 8.30 -8.37
N VAL A 47 17.62 7.29 -8.94
CA VAL A 47 16.55 7.47 -9.94
C VAL A 47 15.38 6.56 -9.58
N SER A 48 14.18 7.11 -9.59
CA SER A 48 12.95 6.34 -9.52
C SER A 48 12.25 6.32 -10.87
N CYS A 49 11.66 5.19 -11.23
CA CYS A 49 10.97 5.02 -12.50
C CYS A 49 9.68 4.20 -12.29
N GLY A 50 8.57 4.71 -12.79
CA GLY A 50 7.36 3.93 -12.96
C GLY A 50 7.56 2.92 -14.10
N THR A 51 7.36 1.63 -13.81
CA THR A 51 7.60 0.56 -14.79
C THR A 51 6.33 0.05 -15.46
N MET A 52 5.17 0.59 -15.08
CA MET A 52 3.89 0.27 -15.70
C MET A 52 3.49 1.34 -16.72
N PHE A 53 3.25 0.91 -17.96
CA PHE A 53 2.73 1.75 -19.02
C PHE A 53 1.45 1.12 -19.59
N ARG A 54 0.36 1.88 -19.64
CA ARG A 54 -0.94 1.41 -20.13
C ARG A 54 -1.48 2.23 -21.32
N GLY A 55 -0.74 3.24 -21.78
CA GLY A 55 -1.05 4.03 -22.97
C GLY A 55 -2.27 4.93 -22.83
N LEU A 56 -2.63 5.38 -21.63
CA LEU A 56 -3.79 6.24 -21.41
C LEU A 56 -3.69 7.57 -22.11
N GLU A 57 -2.49 8.10 -22.25
CA GLU A 57 -2.19 9.30 -23.02
C GLU A 57 -2.60 9.16 -24.50
N ILE A 58 -2.48 7.95 -25.04
CA ILE A 58 -2.87 7.64 -26.41
C ILE A 58 -4.38 7.35 -26.48
N ILE A 59 -4.92 6.62 -25.51
CA ILE A 59 -6.34 6.26 -25.45
C ILE A 59 -7.24 7.50 -25.36
N LEU A 60 -6.78 8.54 -24.64
CA LEU A 60 -7.55 9.76 -24.44
C LEU A 60 -7.51 10.71 -25.65
N GLN A 61 -6.56 10.54 -26.58
CA GLN A 61 -6.47 11.41 -27.76
C GLN A 61 -7.72 11.31 -28.61
N GLY A 62 -8.31 12.46 -28.94
CA GLY A 62 -9.52 12.58 -29.77
C GLY A 62 -10.83 12.20 -29.06
N ARG A 63 -10.79 11.87 -27.76
CA ARG A 63 -12.00 11.62 -26.96
C ARG A 63 -12.56 12.92 -26.38
N ASP A 64 -13.84 12.86 -26.02
CA ASP A 64 -14.45 13.96 -25.28
C ASP A 64 -13.76 14.11 -23.91
N PRO A 65 -13.26 15.32 -23.58
CA PRO A 65 -12.61 15.53 -22.28
C PRO A 65 -13.50 15.20 -21.08
N ARG A 66 -14.83 15.33 -21.24
CA ARG A 66 -15.80 15.03 -20.18
C ARG A 66 -15.83 13.55 -19.79
N ASP A 67 -15.37 12.67 -20.67
CA ASP A 67 -15.30 11.22 -20.40
C ASP A 67 -13.94 10.80 -19.83
N ALA A 68 -12.95 11.68 -19.79
CA ALA A 68 -11.59 11.36 -19.41
C ALA A 68 -11.51 10.74 -18.00
N TRP A 69 -12.28 11.24 -17.05
CA TRP A 69 -12.31 10.73 -15.68
C TRP A 69 -12.66 9.24 -15.61
N ALA A 70 -13.60 8.77 -16.44
CA ALA A 70 -14.03 7.37 -16.47
C ALA A 70 -12.94 6.42 -16.99
N PHE A 71 -12.03 6.92 -17.83
CA PHE A 71 -10.86 6.13 -18.27
C PHE A 71 -9.73 6.14 -17.26
N VAL A 72 -9.40 7.33 -16.73
CA VAL A 72 -8.24 7.46 -15.85
C VAL A 72 -8.46 6.84 -14.47
N GLU A 73 -9.69 6.77 -13.97
CA GLU A 73 -9.98 6.05 -12.73
C GLU A 73 -9.61 4.55 -12.82
N ARG A 74 -9.56 3.97 -14.02
CA ARG A 74 -9.15 2.58 -14.26
C ARG A 74 -7.63 2.40 -14.31
N ILE A 75 -6.85 3.44 -14.09
CA ILE A 75 -5.39 3.31 -13.91
C ILE A 75 -5.11 2.47 -12.66
N CYS A 76 -5.84 2.75 -11.58
CA CYS A 76 -5.63 2.12 -10.28
C CYS A 76 -6.97 1.85 -9.60
N GLY A 77 -7.19 0.60 -9.16
CA GLY A 77 -8.38 0.23 -8.40
C GLY A 77 -8.33 0.69 -6.95
N VAL A 78 -7.15 0.82 -6.37
CA VAL A 78 -6.95 1.29 -4.99
C VAL A 78 -7.14 2.81 -4.89
N CYS A 79 -6.56 3.58 -5.82
CA CYS A 79 -6.60 5.05 -5.82
C CYS A 79 -7.53 5.61 -6.92
N THR A 80 -8.57 4.91 -7.26
CA THR A 80 -9.48 5.22 -8.38
C THR A 80 -10.11 6.61 -8.27
N GLY A 81 -10.62 6.99 -7.11
CA GLY A 81 -11.23 8.31 -6.86
C GLY A 81 -10.25 9.47 -7.02
N VAL A 82 -8.99 9.28 -6.67
CA VAL A 82 -7.94 10.32 -6.82
C VAL A 82 -7.65 10.56 -8.30
N HIS A 83 -7.54 9.51 -9.11
CA HIS A 83 -7.33 9.65 -10.55
C HIS A 83 -8.51 10.34 -11.24
N ALA A 84 -9.74 9.94 -10.89
CA ALA A 84 -10.94 10.59 -11.42
C ALA A 84 -10.97 12.09 -11.09
N LEU A 85 -10.70 12.44 -9.83
CA LEU A 85 -10.70 13.82 -9.36
C LEU A 85 -9.61 14.66 -10.02
N ALA A 86 -8.40 14.12 -10.17
CA ALA A 86 -7.30 14.78 -10.85
C ALA A 86 -7.66 15.10 -12.32
N SER A 87 -8.32 14.17 -13.01
CA SER A 87 -8.81 14.40 -14.38
C SER A 87 -9.86 15.50 -14.44
N VAL A 88 -10.80 15.51 -13.49
CA VAL A 88 -11.83 16.55 -13.41
C VAL A 88 -11.20 17.93 -13.20
N TYR A 89 -10.26 18.05 -12.26
CA TYR A 89 -9.55 19.31 -12.02
C TYR A 89 -8.76 19.80 -13.24
N ALA A 90 -8.10 18.89 -13.94
CA ALA A 90 -7.34 19.24 -15.14
C ALA A 90 -8.26 19.82 -16.24
N ILE A 91 -9.45 19.27 -16.40
CA ILE A 91 -10.42 19.73 -17.38
C ILE A 91 -11.05 21.06 -16.95
N GLU A 92 -11.44 21.19 -15.69
CA GLU A 92 -11.99 22.44 -15.15
C GLU A 92 -11.01 23.60 -15.30
N ASP A 93 -9.74 23.37 -15.07
CA ASP A 93 -8.66 24.35 -15.27
C ASP A 93 -8.53 24.71 -16.76
N ALA A 94 -8.49 23.69 -17.63
CA ALA A 94 -8.34 23.90 -19.08
C ALA A 94 -9.46 24.73 -19.72
N ILE A 95 -10.69 24.61 -19.23
CA ILE A 95 -11.86 25.34 -19.74
C ILE A 95 -12.24 26.55 -18.89
N GLY A 96 -11.50 26.82 -17.82
CA GLY A 96 -11.68 28.00 -16.97
C GLY A 96 -13.00 28.01 -16.17
N ILE A 97 -13.55 26.85 -15.79
CA ILE A 97 -14.79 26.77 -15.01
C ILE A 97 -14.52 27.13 -13.55
N LYS A 98 -15.31 28.04 -13.01
CA LYS A 98 -15.39 28.28 -11.57
C LYS A 98 -16.41 27.34 -10.93
N VAL A 99 -15.92 26.38 -10.17
CA VAL A 99 -16.76 25.41 -9.45
C VAL A 99 -17.48 26.11 -8.30
N PRO A 100 -18.79 25.86 -8.09
CA PRO A 100 -19.54 26.39 -6.96
C PRO A 100 -18.95 25.92 -5.61
N ASP A 101 -19.01 26.79 -4.60
CA ASP A 101 -18.41 26.51 -3.27
C ASP A 101 -18.95 25.23 -2.62
N ASN A 102 -20.27 24.98 -2.73
CA ASN A 102 -20.88 23.77 -2.20
C ASN A 102 -20.37 22.50 -2.89
N ALA A 103 -20.10 22.54 -4.20
CA ALA A 103 -19.52 21.41 -4.91
C ALA A 103 -18.09 21.13 -4.43
N ASN A 104 -17.30 22.18 -4.17
CA ASN A 104 -15.95 22.03 -3.59
C ASN A 104 -16.01 21.44 -2.18
N ILE A 105 -16.97 21.85 -1.35
CA ILE A 105 -17.17 21.29 -0.01
C ILE A 105 -17.50 19.80 -0.10
N ILE A 106 -18.41 19.39 -0.97
CA ILE A 106 -18.77 17.99 -1.17
C ILE A 106 -17.55 17.18 -1.63
N ARG A 107 -16.80 17.66 -2.61
CA ARG A 107 -15.56 17.02 -3.09
C ARG A 107 -14.53 16.88 -1.98
N ASN A 108 -14.36 17.89 -1.15
CA ASN A 108 -13.43 17.86 -0.03
C ASN A 108 -13.85 16.82 1.04
N ILE A 109 -15.16 16.68 1.30
CA ILE A 109 -15.66 15.64 2.21
C ILE A 109 -15.39 14.24 1.63
N MET A 110 -15.68 14.03 0.34
CA MET A 110 -15.40 12.76 -0.34
C MET A 110 -13.90 12.44 -0.27
N LEU A 111 -13.04 13.41 -0.57
CA LEU A 111 -11.60 13.24 -0.55
C LEU A 111 -11.07 12.99 0.86
N ALA A 112 -11.57 13.69 1.87
CA ALA A 112 -11.19 13.47 3.26
C ALA A 112 -11.57 12.05 3.74
N THR A 113 -12.74 11.56 3.35
CA THR A 113 -13.18 10.19 3.64
C THR A 113 -12.28 9.16 2.96
N LEU A 114 -11.93 9.39 1.69
CA LEU A 114 -10.99 8.55 0.96
C LEU A 114 -9.61 8.53 1.64
N TRP A 115 -9.10 9.66 2.08
CA TRP A 115 -7.82 9.71 2.80
C TRP A 115 -7.84 8.92 4.11
N CYS A 116 -8.92 9.02 4.88
CA CYS A 116 -9.07 8.19 6.08
C CYS A 116 -9.03 6.69 5.74
N HIS A 117 -9.76 6.29 4.70
CA HIS A 117 -9.75 4.92 4.20
C HIS A 117 -8.35 4.48 3.76
N ASP A 118 -7.69 5.27 2.94
CA ASP A 118 -6.36 4.94 2.38
C ASP A 118 -5.29 4.82 3.47
N HIS A 119 -5.33 5.66 4.50
CA HIS A 119 -4.42 5.52 5.63
C HIS A 119 -4.62 4.21 6.40
N LEU A 120 -5.87 3.80 6.61
CA LEU A 120 -6.17 2.52 7.26
C LEU A 120 -5.73 1.33 6.40
N VAL A 121 -6.04 1.36 5.11
CA VAL A 121 -5.61 0.32 4.15
C VAL A 121 -4.10 0.24 4.09
N HIS A 122 -3.40 1.38 3.97
CA HIS A 122 -1.94 1.38 3.91
C HIS A 122 -1.32 0.83 5.19
N PHE A 123 -1.80 1.28 6.35
CA PHE A 123 -1.28 0.84 7.64
C PHE A 123 -1.37 -0.68 7.81
N TYR A 124 -2.53 -1.28 7.52
CA TYR A 124 -2.73 -2.71 7.73
C TYR A 124 -2.29 -3.55 6.52
N GLN A 125 -2.73 -3.21 5.31
CA GLN A 125 -2.57 -4.09 4.14
C GLN A 125 -1.21 -3.94 3.46
N LEU A 126 -0.60 -2.75 3.52
CA LEU A 126 0.71 -2.52 2.92
C LEU A 126 1.83 -2.58 3.96
N ALA A 127 1.75 -1.79 5.02
CA ALA A 127 2.81 -1.69 6.02
C ALA A 127 2.70 -2.73 7.16
N GLY A 128 1.53 -3.30 7.40
CA GLY A 128 1.29 -4.17 8.56
C GLY A 128 2.22 -5.37 8.63
N MET A 129 2.54 -5.99 7.49
CA MET A 129 3.43 -7.14 7.43
C MET A 129 4.91 -6.81 7.74
N ASP A 130 5.28 -5.55 7.78
CA ASP A 130 6.63 -5.14 8.22
C ASP A 130 6.77 -5.23 9.75
N TRP A 131 5.67 -5.10 10.48
CA TRP A 131 5.61 -5.07 11.93
C TRP A 131 5.12 -6.37 12.56
N ILE A 132 4.20 -7.06 11.87
CA ILE A 132 3.52 -8.26 12.37
C ILE A 132 4.29 -9.50 11.96
N ASP A 133 4.78 -10.25 12.94
CA ASP A 133 5.33 -11.60 12.71
C ASP A 133 4.20 -12.63 12.80
N VAL A 134 3.77 -13.08 11.62
CA VAL A 134 2.64 -14.03 11.50
C VAL A 134 2.96 -15.39 12.13
N LEU A 135 4.21 -15.85 12.08
CA LEU A 135 4.61 -17.11 12.71
C LEU A 135 4.69 -17.00 14.23
N ASP A 136 5.11 -15.85 14.74
CA ASP A 136 5.18 -15.61 16.18
C ASP A 136 3.77 -15.49 16.79
N ALA A 137 2.79 -15.05 16.03
CA ALA A 137 1.38 -15.01 16.41
C ALA A 137 0.83 -16.40 16.82
N LEU A 138 1.40 -17.50 16.29
CA LEU A 138 1.02 -18.87 16.70
C LEU A 138 1.40 -19.21 18.13
N LYS A 139 2.35 -18.47 18.73
CA LYS A 139 2.79 -18.67 20.12
C LYS A 139 1.97 -17.88 21.13
N ALA A 140 1.11 -16.96 20.64
CA ALA A 140 0.31 -16.09 21.49
C ALA A 140 -0.71 -16.87 22.33
N ASP A 141 -0.98 -16.37 23.53
CA ASP A 141 -2.14 -16.77 24.33
C ASP A 141 -3.37 -15.94 23.88
N PRO A 142 -4.43 -16.56 23.32
CA PRO A 142 -5.62 -15.85 22.89
C PRO A 142 -6.33 -15.06 24.00
N ARG A 143 -6.22 -15.49 25.27
CA ARG A 143 -6.80 -14.78 26.41
C ARG A 143 -6.04 -13.51 26.70
N LYS A 144 -4.72 -13.57 26.75
CA LYS A 144 -3.86 -12.40 26.93
C LYS A 144 -3.96 -11.45 25.74
N THR A 145 -4.12 -11.98 24.53
CA THR A 145 -4.38 -11.16 23.33
C THR A 145 -5.71 -10.41 23.47
N SER A 146 -6.73 -11.06 23.99
CA SER A 146 -8.03 -10.42 24.26
C SER A 146 -7.91 -9.32 25.33
N GLU A 147 -7.19 -9.57 26.42
CA GLU A 147 -6.93 -8.59 27.46
C GLU A 147 -6.19 -7.37 26.91
N LEU A 148 -5.15 -7.61 26.11
CA LEU A 148 -4.42 -6.54 25.42
C LEU A 148 -5.35 -5.72 24.51
N ALA A 149 -6.11 -6.38 23.66
CA ALA A 149 -7.02 -5.69 22.72
C ALA A 149 -8.09 -4.87 23.46
N GLN A 150 -8.67 -5.40 24.53
CA GLN A 150 -9.66 -4.71 25.35
C GLN A 150 -9.07 -3.55 26.15
N SER A 151 -7.79 -3.59 26.50
CA SER A 151 -7.12 -2.47 27.14
C SER A 151 -6.91 -1.27 26.21
N LEU A 152 -6.89 -1.52 24.89
CA LEU A 152 -6.65 -0.49 23.87
C LEU A 152 -7.95 0.03 23.23
N SER A 153 -8.99 -0.80 23.15
CA SER A 153 -10.22 -0.47 22.44
C SER A 153 -11.42 -1.18 23.03
N SER A 154 -12.55 -0.51 23.06
CA SER A 154 -13.86 -1.09 23.42
C SER A 154 -14.51 -1.90 22.30
N TRP A 155 -13.76 -2.24 21.24
CA TRP A 155 -14.30 -3.00 20.10
C TRP A 155 -14.85 -4.36 20.54
N PRO A 156 -16.11 -4.68 20.20
CA PRO A 156 -16.79 -5.87 20.78
C PRO A 156 -16.26 -7.21 20.27
N LYS A 157 -15.56 -7.24 19.13
CA LYS A 157 -15.02 -8.49 18.55
C LYS A 157 -13.61 -8.81 19.05
N SER A 158 -13.30 -8.50 20.32
CA SER A 158 -12.00 -8.74 20.94
C SER A 158 -12.05 -9.89 21.97
N SER A 159 -12.94 -10.85 21.80
CA SER A 159 -13.08 -11.98 22.75
C SER A 159 -11.94 -12.99 22.61
N PRO A 160 -11.63 -13.76 23.67
CA PRO A 160 -10.67 -14.85 23.59
C PRO A 160 -11.02 -15.88 22.51
N GLY A 161 -12.32 -16.18 22.32
CA GLY A 161 -12.79 -17.09 21.28
C GLY A 161 -12.49 -16.60 19.87
N TYR A 162 -12.62 -15.30 19.61
CA TYR A 162 -12.26 -14.71 18.34
C TYR A 162 -10.75 -14.89 18.02
N PHE A 163 -9.88 -14.58 18.98
CA PHE A 163 -8.43 -14.75 18.77
C PHE A 163 -8.02 -16.21 18.66
N PHE A 164 -8.71 -17.11 19.34
CA PHE A 164 -8.52 -18.55 19.19
C PHE A 164 -8.90 -19.02 17.77
N ASP A 165 -10.00 -18.53 17.22
CA ASP A 165 -10.40 -18.82 15.84
C ASP A 165 -9.40 -18.29 14.81
N VAL A 166 -8.92 -17.05 14.97
CA VAL A 166 -7.91 -16.47 14.11
C VAL A 166 -6.63 -17.30 14.14
N GLN A 167 -6.17 -17.68 15.34
CA GLN A 167 -4.97 -18.50 15.50
C GLN A 167 -5.12 -19.90 14.85
N ASN A 168 -6.28 -20.52 14.97
CA ASN A 168 -6.56 -21.81 14.33
C ASN A 168 -6.60 -21.71 12.80
N ARG A 169 -7.16 -20.65 12.25
CA ARG A 169 -7.12 -20.40 10.80
C ARG A 169 -5.69 -20.21 10.33
N LEU A 170 -4.90 -19.42 11.04
CA LEU A 170 -3.49 -19.22 10.75
C LEU A 170 -2.72 -20.53 10.78
N LYS A 171 -2.94 -21.38 11.79
CA LYS A 171 -2.30 -22.69 11.90
C LYS A 171 -2.59 -23.56 10.69
N LYS A 172 -3.86 -23.67 10.29
CA LYS A 172 -4.25 -24.42 9.08
C LYS A 172 -3.60 -23.88 7.82
N PHE A 173 -3.50 -22.57 7.72
CA PHE A 173 -2.88 -21.88 6.59
C PHE A 173 -1.38 -22.21 6.49
N VAL A 174 -0.66 -22.18 7.60
CA VAL A 174 0.76 -22.56 7.70
C VAL A 174 0.97 -24.04 7.38
N GLU A 175 0.15 -24.93 7.95
CA GLU A 175 0.17 -26.37 7.69
C GLU A 175 -0.10 -26.70 6.20
N GLY A 176 -0.93 -25.90 5.54
CA GLY A 176 -1.20 -25.99 4.10
C GLY A 176 -0.08 -25.48 3.19
N GLY A 177 1.04 -25.00 3.75
CA GLY A 177 2.19 -24.50 2.99
C GLY A 177 1.95 -23.16 2.27
N GLN A 178 0.88 -22.44 2.61
CA GLN A 178 0.46 -21.21 1.93
C GLN A 178 1.03 -19.93 2.52
N LEU A 179 1.96 -20.02 3.48
CA LEU A 179 2.47 -18.86 4.20
C LEU A 179 3.09 -17.79 3.29
N GLY A 180 3.81 -18.21 2.24
CA GLY A 180 4.31 -17.38 1.14
C GLY A 180 4.72 -15.96 1.56
N ILE A 181 3.99 -15.00 1.04
CA ILE A 181 4.22 -13.55 1.25
C ILE A 181 4.00 -13.08 2.69
N PHE A 182 3.30 -13.86 3.51
CA PHE A 182 3.06 -13.53 4.92
C PHE A 182 4.23 -13.92 5.83
N ARG A 183 5.27 -14.55 5.30
CA ARG A 183 6.47 -14.84 6.06
C ARG A 183 7.20 -13.53 6.33
N ASN A 184 7.17 -13.11 7.60
CA ASN A 184 7.94 -11.97 8.05
C ASN A 184 9.39 -12.38 8.27
N GLY A 185 10.31 -11.62 7.83
CA GLY A 185 11.74 -11.88 7.91
C GLY A 185 12.50 -11.00 6.93
N TYR A 186 11.73 -10.18 6.24
CA TYR A 186 12.25 -9.31 5.18
C TYR A 186 13.32 -8.34 5.69
N TRP A 187 13.11 -7.76 6.86
CA TRP A 187 14.04 -6.77 7.41
C TRP A 187 15.07 -7.37 8.36
N GLY A 188 14.75 -8.45 9.07
CA GLY A 188 15.63 -9.03 10.10
C GLY A 188 16.09 -8.02 11.16
N HIS A 189 15.42 -6.85 11.24
CA HIS A 189 15.85 -5.76 12.10
C HIS A 189 15.41 -6.02 13.54
N PRO A 190 16.32 -5.92 14.53
CA PRO A 190 16.01 -6.29 15.91
C PRO A 190 14.95 -5.42 16.60
N GLN A 191 14.63 -4.26 16.04
CA GLN A 191 13.59 -3.38 16.58
C GLN A 191 12.18 -3.76 16.10
N TYR A 192 12.05 -4.57 15.05
CA TYR A 192 10.75 -5.05 14.57
C TYR A 192 10.35 -6.34 15.29
N LYS A 193 10.16 -6.24 16.61
CA LYS A 193 9.77 -7.36 17.47
C LYS A 193 8.60 -6.95 18.34
N LEU A 194 7.42 -7.34 17.92
CA LEU A 194 6.23 -7.29 18.76
C LEU A 194 6.13 -8.58 19.60
N PRO A 195 5.55 -8.52 20.81
CA PRO A 195 5.23 -9.74 21.55
C PRO A 195 4.20 -10.58 20.80
N PRO A 196 4.13 -11.91 21.03
CA PRO A 196 3.21 -12.81 20.31
C PRO A 196 1.75 -12.36 20.34
N GLU A 197 1.29 -11.82 21.47
CA GLU A 197 -0.07 -11.32 21.63
C GLU A 197 -0.36 -10.11 20.74
N ALA A 198 0.60 -9.20 20.60
CA ALA A 198 0.47 -8.05 19.70
C ALA A 198 0.53 -8.50 18.22
N ASN A 199 1.35 -9.50 17.90
CA ASN A 199 1.39 -10.11 16.57
C ASN A 199 0.04 -10.76 16.21
N LEU A 200 -0.57 -11.52 17.13
CA LEU A 200 -1.87 -12.12 16.89
C LEU A 200 -2.98 -11.08 16.76
N MET A 201 -2.96 -10.04 17.60
CA MET A 201 -3.91 -8.93 17.50
C MET A 201 -3.78 -8.19 16.16
N GLY A 202 -2.55 -7.83 15.77
CA GLY A 202 -2.30 -7.16 14.50
C GLY A 202 -2.69 -8.00 13.29
N PHE A 203 -2.42 -9.30 13.32
CA PHE A 203 -2.84 -10.23 12.27
C PHE A 203 -4.37 -10.36 12.19
N ALA A 204 -5.06 -10.37 13.33
CA ALA A 204 -6.51 -10.37 13.36
C ALA A 204 -7.11 -9.10 12.74
N HIS A 205 -6.52 -7.94 12.99
CA HIS A 205 -6.93 -6.68 12.36
C HIS A 205 -6.68 -6.70 10.84
N TYR A 206 -5.52 -7.21 10.42
CA TYR A 206 -5.20 -7.38 9.00
C TYR A 206 -6.26 -8.21 8.28
N LEU A 207 -6.63 -9.38 8.85
CA LEU A 207 -7.68 -10.24 8.28
C LEU A 207 -9.05 -9.56 8.29
N CYS A 208 -9.39 -8.86 9.36
CA CYS A 208 -10.68 -8.16 9.46
C CYS A 208 -10.81 -7.11 8.36
N LEU A 209 -9.78 -6.32 8.14
CA LEU A 209 -9.80 -5.28 7.10
C LEU A 209 -9.85 -5.89 5.69
N LEU A 210 -9.12 -7.00 5.45
CA LEU A 210 -9.16 -7.71 4.18
C LEU A 210 -10.58 -8.17 3.83
N TYR A 211 -11.27 -8.82 4.77
CA TYR A 211 -12.64 -9.31 4.54
C TYR A 211 -13.69 -8.19 4.44
N THR A 212 -13.47 -7.05 5.08
CA THR A 212 -14.40 -5.92 4.99
C THR A 212 -14.20 -5.08 3.73
N SER A 213 -13.00 -5.04 3.18
CA SER A 213 -12.75 -4.39 1.90
C SER A 213 -13.28 -5.20 0.71
N ASP A 214 -13.16 -6.52 0.75
CA ASP A 214 -13.76 -7.42 -0.26
C ASP A 214 -15.29 -7.30 -0.33
N ALA A 215 -15.95 -7.14 0.81
CA ALA A 215 -17.40 -7.00 0.88
C ALA A 215 -17.93 -5.65 0.31
N ALA A 216 -17.04 -4.70 0.04
CA ALA A 216 -17.40 -3.42 -0.58
C ALA A 216 -17.39 -3.48 -2.11
N ASP A 217 -16.83 -4.54 -2.70
CA ASP A 217 -16.76 -4.77 -4.15
C ASP A 217 -17.91 -5.63 -4.70
N GLU A 218 -18.79 -6.19 -3.85
CA GLU A 218 -20.03 -6.88 -4.18
C GLU A 218 -21.25 -5.91 -4.10
#